data_af2390fed8ffddb07a59d76b8161e141
#
_entry.id   af2390fed8ffddb07a59d76b8161e141
#
_cell.length_a   1.000
_cell.length_b   1.000
_cell.length_c   1.000
_cell.angle_alpha   90.00
_cell.angle_beta   90.00
_cell.angle_gamma   90.00
#
_symmetry.space_group_name_H-M   'P 1'
#
loop_
_entity.id
_entity.type
_entity.pdbx_description
1 polymer ?
#
loop_
_entity_poly.entity_id
_entity_poly.type
_entity_poly.pdbx_seq_one_letter_code
_entity_poly.pdbx_strand_id
1 'polypeptide(L)'
;GGFQARLTLPRGIGSSIDDFTIWELRVETATNRELDDLSAPGAAQSAPVPEFSADVQVEEVGEGLWLLAGQSHHSVLVEFDEYLALIEAPQNDARTLAVIAAARELQPEKPLQYVINTHHHFDHSGGIRAAISEGLTIVTHASNAEFYQEIAQRPHTIMPDALANNPQELVLELVENEIYELGEGGRTLEIARVRPDSHTDAMLVGYLPGERTLIEVDLYTANSRTAPFAEHL
;
A
#
# COMPACT_ATOMS: atom_id res chain seq x y z
N GLY A 1 22.52 -30.52 11.29
CA GLY A 1 23.02 -30.42 9.93
C GLY A 1 22.80 -29.04 9.40
N GLY A 2 23.89 -28.34 9.09
CA GLY A 2 23.86 -27.05 8.45
C GLY A 2 23.68 -27.20 6.94
N PHE A 3 23.00 -26.27 6.31
CA PHE A 3 23.04 -26.14 4.86
C PHE A 3 23.74 -24.83 4.49
N GLN A 4 24.44 -24.88 3.38
CA GLN A 4 25.04 -23.67 2.79
C GLN A 4 24.16 -23.23 1.63
N ALA A 5 23.69 -22.01 1.69
CA ALA A 5 23.00 -21.37 0.56
C ALA A 5 23.96 -20.39 -0.11
N ARG A 6 24.17 -20.54 -1.41
CA ARG A 6 24.94 -19.62 -2.23
C ARG A 6 23.98 -18.78 -3.05
N LEU A 7 23.93 -17.49 -2.77
CA LEU A 7 23.19 -16.55 -3.61
C LEU A 7 24.11 -16.10 -4.76
N THR A 8 23.75 -16.46 -5.98
CA THR A 8 24.43 -15.96 -7.18
C THR A 8 23.52 -14.93 -7.83
N LEU A 9 23.88 -13.67 -7.75
CA LEU A 9 23.16 -12.61 -8.47
C LEU A 9 23.56 -12.62 -9.95
N PRO A 10 22.61 -12.49 -10.88
CA PRO A 10 22.93 -12.39 -12.30
C PRO A 10 23.77 -11.12 -12.56
N ARG A 11 24.82 -11.26 -13.34
CA ARG A 11 25.60 -10.11 -13.83
C ARG A 11 24.73 -9.30 -14.79
N GLY A 12 24.58 -8.01 -14.51
CA GLY A 12 24.01 -7.10 -15.52
C GLY A 12 22.93 -6.15 -15.05
N ILE A 13 22.62 -6.08 -13.76
CA ILE A 13 21.70 -5.06 -13.25
C ILE A 13 22.54 -3.98 -12.55
N GLY A 14 22.86 -2.91 -13.24
CA GLY A 14 23.59 -1.76 -12.72
C GLY A 14 25.07 -1.75 -13.05
N SER A 15 25.60 -0.61 -13.28
CA SER A 15 26.95 -0.36 -13.82
C SER A 15 28.10 -0.42 -12.82
N SER A 16 27.99 -1.11 -11.69
CA SER A 16 29.09 -1.20 -10.73
C SER A 16 28.97 -2.35 -9.74
N ILE A 17 28.85 -3.57 -10.26
CA ILE A 17 28.87 -4.77 -9.40
C ILE A 17 30.30 -5.32 -9.23
N ASP A 18 31.32 -4.60 -9.64
CA ASP A 18 32.71 -5.03 -9.53
C ASP A 18 33.22 -5.13 -8.07
N ASP A 19 32.48 -4.53 -7.11
CA ASP A 19 32.80 -4.55 -5.69
C ASP A 19 31.83 -5.38 -4.84
N PHE A 20 31.08 -6.31 -5.44
CA PHE A 20 30.15 -7.14 -4.69
C PHE A 20 30.94 -8.23 -3.93
N THR A 21 31.07 -8.06 -2.63
CA THR A 21 31.52 -9.14 -1.76
C THR A 21 30.38 -10.13 -1.60
N ILE A 22 30.55 -11.35 -2.11
CA ILE A 22 29.59 -12.43 -1.90
C ILE A 22 29.63 -12.80 -0.42
N TRP A 23 28.58 -12.46 0.31
CA TRP A 23 28.41 -12.92 1.69
C TRP A 23 27.98 -14.39 1.66
N GLU A 24 28.75 -15.25 2.28
CA GLU A 24 28.32 -16.61 2.56
C GLU A 24 27.37 -16.57 3.76
N LEU A 25 26.08 -16.70 3.51
CA LEU A 25 25.10 -16.86 4.57
C LEU A 25 25.14 -18.29 5.08
N ARG A 26 25.75 -18.51 6.23
CA ARG A 26 25.73 -19.80 6.90
C ARG A 26 24.51 -19.85 7.80
N VAL A 27 23.45 -20.54 7.36
CA VAL A 27 22.29 -20.81 8.20
C VAL A 27 22.54 -22.12 8.95
N GLU A 28 22.82 -22.03 10.25
CA GLU A 28 22.82 -23.18 11.13
C GLU A 28 21.39 -23.41 11.63
N THR A 29 20.72 -24.43 11.15
CA THR A 29 19.47 -24.88 11.75
C THR A 29 19.79 -25.67 13.01
N ALA A 30 19.70 -25.05 14.16
CA ALA A 30 19.69 -25.76 15.43
C ALA A 30 18.33 -26.39 15.66
N THR A 31 18.17 -27.67 15.33
CA THR A 31 17.05 -28.44 15.84
C THR A 31 17.27 -28.71 17.33
N ASN A 32 16.33 -28.26 18.17
CA ASN A 32 16.32 -28.46 19.64
C ASN A 32 17.40 -27.76 20.45
N ARG A 33 17.89 -26.62 19.99
CA ARG A 33 18.71 -25.73 20.82
C ARG A 33 17.83 -24.59 21.32
N GLU A 34 17.67 -24.45 22.62
CA GLU A 34 17.27 -23.19 23.20
C GLU A 34 18.32 -22.15 22.80
N LEU A 35 17.90 -21.11 22.11
CA LEU A 35 18.76 -19.98 21.81
C LEU A 35 18.81 -19.15 23.10
N ASP A 36 19.91 -19.23 23.84
CA ASP A 36 20.10 -18.59 25.13
C ASP A 36 20.07 -17.06 25.04
N ASP A 37 20.28 -16.50 23.86
CA ASP A 37 20.22 -15.05 23.62
C ASP A 37 19.76 -14.74 22.18
N LEU A 38 18.53 -14.28 22.07
CA LEU A 38 17.94 -13.73 20.86
C LEU A 38 17.94 -12.20 20.85
N SER A 39 18.65 -11.57 21.80
CA SER A 39 18.70 -10.13 21.85
C SER A 39 19.38 -9.56 20.59
N ALA A 40 18.82 -8.47 20.11
CA ALA A 40 19.42 -7.76 18.99
C ALA A 40 20.84 -7.30 19.34
N PRO A 41 21.76 -7.21 18.38
CA PRO A 41 23.09 -6.64 18.61
C PRO A 41 23.00 -5.28 19.29
N GLY A 42 23.96 -4.96 20.18
CA GLY A 42 23.90 -3.74 20.99
C GLY A 42 23.69 -2.45 20.19
N ALA A 43 24.23 -2.36 18.98
CA ALA A 43 23.99 -1.24 18.07
C ALA A 43 22.52 -1.14 17.63
N ALA A 44 21.84 -2.27 17.43
CA ALA A 44 20.44 -2.31 17.07
C ALA A 44 19.53 -2.04 18.30
N GLN A 45 19.95 -2.46 19.50
CA GLN A 45 19.21 -2.17 20.74
C GLN A 45 19.22 -0.68 21.07
N SER A 46 20.27 0.04 20.71
CA SER A 46 20.43 1.48 20.94
C SER A 46 19.99 2.36 19.77
N ALA A 47 19.64 1.76 18.62
CA ALA A 47 19.13 2.52 17.50
C ALA A 47 17.76 3.12 17.85
N PRO A 48 17.53 4.41 17.54
CA PRO A 48 16.21 4.98 17.72
C PRO A 48 15.23 4.23 16.84
N VAL A 49 14.13 3.76 17.44
CA VAL A 49 13.01 3.22 16.67
C VAL A 49 12.43 4.38 15.88
N PRO A 50 12.32 4.29 14.55
CA PRO A 50 11.66 5.34 13.79
C PRO A 50 10.23 5.51 14.31
N GLU A 51 9.92 6.68 14.82
CA GLU A 51 8.53 7.03 15.13
C GLU A 51 7.84 7.36 13.81
N PHE A 52 6.95 6.47 13.40
CA PHE A 52 6.07 6.76 12.29
C PHE A 52 4.92 7.61 12.82
N SER A 53 4.87 8.88 12.39
CA SER A 53 3.73 9.73 12.73
C SER A 53 2.48 9.21 12.03
N ALA A 54 1.39 9.11 12.79
CA ALA A 54 0.07 8.85 12.26
C ALA A 54 -0.71 10.15 11.94
N ASP A 55 -0.04 11.31 12.02
CA ASP A 55 -0.67 12.61 11.76
C ASP A 55 -1.20 12.69 10.34
N VAL A 56 -2.44 13.13 10.20
CA VAL A 56 -3.11 13.36 8.92
C VAL A 56 -3.35 14.84 8.76
N GLN A 57 -2.80 15.41 7.69
CA GLN A 57 -3.11 16.75 7.26
C GLN A 57 -4.20 16.68 6.19
N VAL A 58 -5.32 17.33 6.45
CA VAL A 58 -6.47 17.33 5.54
C VAL A 58 -6.43 18.59 4.69
N GLU A 59 -6.49 18.42 3.38
CA GLU A 59 -6.61 19.50 2.40
C GLU A 59 -7.78 19.21 1.46
N GLU A 60 -8.76 20.09 1.41
CA GLU A 60 -9.83 20.02 0.43
C GLU A 60 -9.31 20.51 -0.92
N VAL A 61 -9.22 19.61 -1.90
CA VAL A 61 -8.69 19.89 -3.24
C VAL A 61 -9.79 20.09 -4.28
N GLY A 62 -11.03 19.85 -3.91
CA GLY A 62 -12.23 20.03 -4.70
C GLY A 62 -13.48 19.72 -3.86
N GLU A 63 -14.64 20.07 -4.34
CA GLU A 63 -15.90 19.76 -3.65
C GLU A 63 -16.02 18.23 -3.48
N GLY A 64 -16.09 17.76 -2.22
CA GLY A 64 -16.14 16.32 -1.91
C GLY A 64 -14.89 15.55 -2.30
N LEU A 65 -13.73 16.21 -2.35
CA LEU A 65 -12.45 15.60 -2.67
C LEU A 65 -11.37 16.16 -1.75
N TRP A 66 -10.73 15.29 -0.97
CA TRP A 66 -9.71 15.69 0.00
C TRP A 66 -8.42 14.89 -0.18
N LEU A 67 -7.31 15.59 -0.07
CA LEU A 67 -5.99 14.99 0.13
C LEU A 67 -5.78 14.77 1.64
N LEU A 68 -5.56 13.52 2.03
CA LEU A 68 -5.23 13.11 3.40
C LEU A 68 -3.72 12.87 3.48
N ALA A 69 -2.99 13.98 3.61
CA ALA A 69 -1.54 13.99 3.54
C ALA A 69 -0.89 13.55 4.87
N GLY A 70 0.33 13.07 4.78
CA GLY A 70 1.18 12.75 5.93
C GLY A 70 2.37 11.92 5.54
N GLN A 71 3.50 12.23 6.14
CA GLN A 71 4.79 11.62 5.84
C GLN A 71 5.11 11.66 4.33
N SER A 72 5.45 10.50 3.73
CA SER A 72 5.82 10.40 2.32
C SER A 72 4.68 9.91 1.42
N HIS A 73 3.65 9.27 1.99
CA HIS A 73 2.56 8.65 1.21
C HIS A 73 1.21 9.13 1.70
N HIS A 74 0.37 9.47 0.76
CA HIS A 74 -0.90 10.15 1.00
C HIS A 74 -2.06 9.26 0.56
N SER A 75 -3.26 9.64 1.01
CA SER A 75 -4.50 9.06 0.52
C SER A 75 -5.40 10.15 -0.04
N VAL A 76 -6.31 9.79 -0.93
CA VAL A 76 -7.33 10.69 -1.43
C VAL A 76 -8.69 10.16 -1.01
N LEU A 77 -9.51 11.03 -0.41
CA LEU A 77 -10.89 10.72 -0.08
C LEU A 77 -11.81 11.30 -1.17
N VAL A 78 -12.68 10.44 -1.69
CA VAL A 78 -13.71 10.79 -2.67
C VAL A 78 -15.08 10.57 -2.03
N GLU A 79 -15.90 11.62 -2.04
CA GLU A 79 -17.27 11.57 -1.56
C GLU A 79 -18.25 11.31 -2.71
N PHE A 80 -19.12 10.32 -2.52
CA PHE A 80 -20.29 10.04 -3.34
C PHE A 80 -21.57 10.42 -2.59
N ASP A 81 -22.72 10.31 -3.21
CA ASP A 81 -23.97 10.71 -2.56
C ASP A 81 -24.25 9.89 -1.29
N GLU A 82 -24.04 8.57 -1.32
CA GLU A 82 -24.40 7.66 -0.25
C GLU A 82 -23.19 7.09 0.51
N TYR A 83 -21.95 7.23 0.02
CA TYR A 83 -20.76 6.64 0.62
C TYR A 83 -19.48 7.42 0.34
N LEU A 84 -18.42 6.97 0.98
CA LEU A 84 -17.05 7.46 0.79
C LEU A 84 -16.16 6.35 0.24
N ALA A 85 -15.17 6.73 -0.55
CA ALA A 85 -14.10 5.84 -1.00
C ALA A 85 -12.72 6.49 -0.75
N LEU A 86 -11.79 5.71 -0.23
CA LEU A 86 -10.38 6.08 -0.10
C LEU A 86 -9.58 5.52 -1.26
N ILE A 87 -8.60 6.27 -1.72
CA ILE A 87 -7.54 5.78 -2.59
C ILE A 87 -6.28 5.72 -1.73
N GLU A 88 -5.66 4.55 -1.66
CA GLU A 88 -4.51 4.12 -0.89
C GLU A 88 -4.75 3.84 0.60
N ALA A 89 -4.12 2.74 1.06
CA ALA A 89 -3.98 2.33 2.46
C ALA A 89 -2.49 2.28 2.84
N PRO A 90 -1.84 3.45 3.03
CA PRO A 90 -0.39 3.54 2.98
C PRO A 90 0.31 3.03 4.23
N GLN A 91 1.54 2.56 4.03
CA GLN A 91 2.60 2.34 5.00
C GLN A 91 2.35 1.29 6.07
N ASN A 92 1.41 1.50 6.99
CA ASN A 92 1.16 0.62 8.14
C ASN A 92 -0.22 0.87 8.77
N ASP A 93 -0.59 0.01 9.71
CA ASP A 93 -1.87 0.09 10.42
C ASP A 93 -2.12 1.46 11.06
N ALA A 94 -1.16 1.99 11.79
CA ALA A 94 -1.35 3.24 12.52
C ALA A 94 -1.66 4.39 11.56
N ARG A 95 -0.94 4.47 10.43
CA ARG A 95 -1.17 5.48 9.40
C ARG A 95 -2.52 5.30 8.73
N THR A 96 -2.84 4.09 8.29
CA THR A 96 -4.11 3.82 7.59
C THR A 96 -5.31 4.01 8.51
N LEU A 97 -5.25 3.58 9.78
CA LEU A 97 -6.33 3.83 10.75
C LEU A 97 -6.54 5.32 11.01
N ALA A 98 -5.46 6.12 11.06
CA ALA A 98 -5.58 7.57 11.20
C ALA A 98 -6.22 8.21 9.95
N VAL A 99 -5.89 7.74 8.74
CA VAL A 99 -6.53 8.17 7.49
C VAL A 99 -8.02 7.82 7.49
N ILE A 100 -8.39 6.60 7.89
CA ILE A 100 -9.78 6.16 8.01
C ILE A 100 -10.55 7.01 9.03
N ALA A 101 -9.94 7.30 10.17
CA ALA A 101 -10.56 8.16 11.18
C ALA A 101 -10.81 9.57 10.63
N ALA A 102 -9.81 10.18 9.99
CA ALA A 102 -9.95 11.50 9.37
C ALA A 102 -11.04 11.51 8.28
N ALA A 103 -11.12 10.48 7.45
CA ALA A 103 -12.16 10.36 6.43
C ALA A 103 -13.58 10.33 7.05
N ARG A 104 -13.75 9.57 8.14
CA ARG A 104 -15.03 9.48 8.87
C ARG A 104 -15.39 10.79 9.60
N GLU A 105 -14.40 11.56 10.07
CA GLU A 105 -14.63 12.86 10.69
C GLU A 105 -15.09 13.91 9.68
N LEU A 106 -14.59 13.85 8.45
CA LEU A 106 -14.98 14.78 7.39
C LEU A 106 -16.43 14.61 6.97
N GLN A 107 -16.93 13.38 6.91
CA GLN A 107 -18.30 13.07 6.49
C GLN A 107 -18.92 11.99 7.39
N PRO A 108 -19.27 12.35 8.64
CA PRO A 108 -19.72 11.37 9.63
C PRO A 108 -21.06 10.70 9.31
N GLU A 109 -21.85 11.31 8.43
CA GLU A 109 -23.17 10.77 8.02
C GLU A 109 -23.06 9.74 6.89
N LYS A 110 -21.88 9.63 6.25
CA LYS A 110 -21.67 8.71 5.12
C LYS A 110 -20.73 7.57 5.51
N PRO A 111 -21.09 6.32 5.19
CA PRO A 111 -20.19 5.20 5.44
C PRO A 111 -18.98 5.26 4.52
N LEU A 112 -17.79 5.06 5.07
CA LEU A 112 -16.62 4.72 4.29
C LEU A 112 -16.75 3.24 3.89
N GLN A 113 -16.87 2.97 2.58
CA GLN A 113 -17.13 1.62 2.09
C GLN A 113 -15.93 0.99 1.37
N TYR A 114 -15.15 1.79 0.65
CA TYR A 114 -14.13 1.30 -0.26
C TYR A 114 -12.74 1.84 0.06
N VAL A 115 -11.75 0.98 -0.16
CA VAL A 115 -10.35 1.38 -0.35
C VAL A 115 -9.91 0.92 -1.73
N ILE A 116 -9.63 1.85 -2.62
CA ILE A 116 -8.99 1.58 -3.90
C ILE A 116 -7.49 1.53 -3.64
N ASN A 117 -6.88 0.36 -3.82
CA ASN A 117 -5.44 0.24 -3.71
C ASN A 117 -4.84 0.09 -5.11
N THR A 118 -4.01 1.05 -5.48
CA THR A 118 -3.51 1.17 -6.85
C THR A 118 -2.55 0.06 -7.21
N HIS A 119 -1.69 -0.36 -6.27
CA HIS A 119 -0.78 -1.48 -6.48
C HIS A 119 -0.26 -2.03 -5.15
N HIS A 120 0.44 -3.16 -5.20
CA HIS A 120 0.79 -3.97 -4.03
C HIS A 120 2.07 -3.55 -3.29
N HIS A 121 2.79 -2.50 -3.70
CA HIS A 121 3.97 -2.05 -2.97
C HIS A 121 3.58 -1.63 -1.55
N PHE A 122 4.48 -1.90 -0.57
CA PHE A 122 4.13 -1.79 0.85
C PHE A 122 3.80 -0.35 1.28
N ASP A 123 4.41 0.62 0.66
CA ASP A 123 4.20 2.04 0.92
C ASP A 123 2.80 2.53 0.51
N HIS A 124 2.13 1.78 -0.37
CA HIS A 124 0.76 2.00 -0.83
C HIS A 124 -0.26 1.02 -0.21
N SER A 125 0.19 -0.17 0.14
CA SER A 125 -0.67 -1.26 0.62
C SER A 125 -0.38 -1.73 2.05
N GLY A 126 0.62 -1.16 2.71
CA GLY A 126 1.07 -1.65 4.02
C GLY A 126 0.02 -1.59 5.13
N GLY A 127 -1.02 -0.77 4.97
CA GLY A 127 -2.16 -0.70 5.88
C GLY A 127 -3.43 -1.43 5.39
N ILE A 128 -3.34 -2.25 4.34
CA ILE A 128 -4.51 -2.97 3.81
C ILE A 128 -5.18 -3.85 4.88
N ARG A 129 -4.40 -4.49 5.74
CA ARG A 129 -4.95 -5.30 6.82
C ARG A 129 -5.73 -4.47 7.84
N ALA A 130 -5.31 -3.22 8.09
CA ALA A 130 -6.10 -2.28 8.89
C ALA A 130 -7.41 -1.90 8.17
N ALA A 131 -7.39 -1.67 6.86
CA ALA A 131 -8.61 -1.41 6.11
C ALA A 131 -9.58 -2.61 6.15
N ILE A 132 -9.07 -3.83 6.04
CA ILE A 132 -9.88 -5.06 6.18
C ILE A 132 -10.47 -5.14 7.60
N SER A 133 -9.70 -4.84 8.65
CA SER A 133 -10.20 -4.88 10.04
C SER A 133 -11.34 -3.89 10.30
N GLU A 134 -11.43 -2.84 9.49
CA GLU A 134 -12.50 -1.84 9.51
C GLU A 134 -13.70 -2.22 8.62
N GLY A 135 -13.67 -3.41 8.00
CA GLY A 135 -14.76 -3.95 7.17
C GLY A 135 -14.87 -3.29 5.79
N LEU A 136 -13.79 -2.67 5.30
CA LEU A 136 -13.80 -1.99 4.03
C LEU A 136 -13.61 -2.98 2.86
N THR A 137 -14.29 -2.73 1.77
CA THR A 137 -14.09 -3.45 0.50
C THR A 137 -12.83 -2.92 -0.19
N ILE A 138 -11.95 -3.83 -0.57
CA ILE A 138 -10.71 -3.49 -1.26
C ILE A 138 -10.93 -3.61 -2.78
N VAL A 139 -10.82 -2.50 -3.49
CA VAL A 139 -10.83 -2.46 -4.95
C VAL A 139 -9.39 -2.45 -5.45
N THR A 140 -9.03 -3.42 -6.27
CA THR A 140 -7.66 -3.54 -6.81
C THR A 140 -7.66 -4.28 -8.15
N HIS A 141 -6.55 -4.23 -8.87
CA HIS A 141 -6.41 -4.99 -10.10
C HIS A 141 -6.41 -6.51 -9.83
N ALA A 142 -7.04 -7.27 -10.70
CA ALA A 142 -7.21 -8.73 -10.53
C ALA A 142 -5.90 -9.49 -10.31
N SER A 143 -4.78 -9.04 -10.88
CA SER A 143 -3.47 -9.66 -10.65
C SER A 143 -2.93 -9.53 -9.22
N ASN A 144 -3.49 -8.65 -8.40
CA ASN A 144 -3.12 -8.50 -7.00
C ASN A 144 -3.97 -9.37 -6.06
N ALA A 145 -5.02 -10.04 -6.57
CA ALA A 145 -5.98 -10.76 -5.74
C ALA A 145 -5.33 -11.85 -4.88
N GLU A 146 -4.47 -12.68 -5.47
CA GLU A 146 -3.78 -13.76 -4.76
C GLU A 146 -2.89 -13.21 -3.64
N PHE A 147 -2.16 -12.12 -3.90
CA PHE A 147 -1.34 -11.45 -2.90
C PHE A 147 -2.17 -10.97 -1.71
N TYR A 148 -3.31 -10.30 -1.94
CA TYR A 148 -4.14 -9.81 -0.84
C TYR A 148 -4.85 -10.93 -0.08
N GLN A 149 -5.26 -12.00 -0.77
CA GLN A 149 -5.78 -13.20 -0.12
C GLN A 149 -4.74 -13.85 0.80
N GLU A 150 -3.49 -13.94 0.33
CA GLU A 150 -2.41 -14.51 1.12
C GLU A 150 -2.10 -13.66 2.36
N ILE A 151 -1.91 -12.35 2.21
CA ILE A 151 -1.59 -11.49 3.36
C ILE A 151 -2.73 -11.38 4.37
N ALA A 152 -4.00 -11.40 3.92
CA ALA A 152 -5.15 -11.38 4.81
C ALA A 152 -5.23 -12.63 5.70
N GLN A 153 -4.80 -13.79 5.19
CA GLN A 153 -4.82 -15.05 5.92
C GLN A 153 -3.62 -15.27 6.85
N ARG A 154 -2.56 -14.45 6.74
CA ARG A 154 -1.36 -14.63 7.56
C ARG A 154 -1.65 -14.30 9.03
N PRO A 155 -1.39 -15.23 9.96
CA PRO A 155 -1.52 -14.93 11.38
C PRO A 155 -0.34 -14.08 11.85
N HIS A 156 -0.60 -12.89 12.35
CA HIS A 156 0.40 -12.00 12.94
C HIS A 156 0.55 -12.32 14.44
N THR A 157 1.17 -13.47 14.75
CA THR A 157 1.24 -13.99 16.13
C THR A 157 2.34 -13.36 16.97
N ILE A 158 3.42 -12.85 16.35
CA ILE A 158 4.53 -12.23 17.08
C ILE A 158 4.18 -10.79 17.46
N MET A 159 3.61 -10.05 16.53
CA MET A 159 3.11 -8.70 16.72
C MET A 159 1.70 -8.62 16.11
N PRO A 160 0.65 -8.84 16.88
CA PRO A 160 -0.71 -8.75 16.38
C PRO A 160 -0.99 -7.36 15.84
N ASP A 161 -1.46 -7.31 14.61
CA ASP A 161 -1.86 -6.10 13.92
C ASP A 161 -3.37 -5.82 14.08
N ALA A 162 -3.88 -4.81 13.38
CA ALA A 162 -5.30 -4.44 13.46
C ALA A 162 -6.22 -5.61 13.08
N LEU A 163 -5.92 -6.33 11.98
CA LEU A 163 -6.74 -7.45 11.53
C LEU A 163 -6.65 -8.66 12.46
N ALA A 164 -5.50 -8.92 13.06
CA ALA A 164 -5.37 -9.98 14.07
C ALA A 164 -6.17 -9.67 15.34
N ASN A 165 -6.27 -8.38 15.72
CA ASN A 165 -7.02 -7.92 16.88
C ASN A 165 -8.54 -7.77 16.62
N ASN A 166 -8.92 -7.43 15.39
CA ASN A 166 -10.31 -7.30 14.95
C ASN A 166 -10.51 -8.06 13.63
N PRO A 167 -10.63 -9.40 13.68
CA PRO A 167 -10.75 -10.22 12.49
C PRO A 167 -12.02 -9.91 11.68
N GLN A 168 -11.83 -9.59 10.41
CA GLN A 168 -12.87 -9.40 9.42
C GLN A 168 -12.54 -10.21 8.17
N GLU A 169 -13.56 -10.50 7.38
CA GLU A 169 -13.40 -11.18 6.10
C GLU A 169 -12.90 -10.19 5.04
N LEU A 170 -11.94 -10.61 4.23
CA LEU A 170 -11.48 -9.84 3.08
C LEU A 170 -12.56 -9.85 1.99
N VAL A 171 -13.05 -8.68 1.64
CA VAL A 171 -13.91 -8.47 0.48
C VAL A 171 -13.11 -7.77 -0.61
N LEU A 172 -13.02 -8.41 -1.79
CA LEU A 172 -12.31 -7.88 -2.96
C LEU A 172 -13.31 -7.55 -4.07
N GLU A 173 -13.17 -6.37 -4.65
CA GLU A 173 -13.71 -6.03 -5.96
C GLU A 173 -12.54 -5.87 -6.93
N LEU A 174 -12.60 -6.60 -8.04
CA LEU A 174 -11.46 -6.77 -8.95
C LEU A 174 -11.64 -5.96 -10.23
N VAL A 175 -10.66 -5.12 -10.51
CA VAL A 175 -10.56 -4.43 -11.80
C VAL A 175 -9.98 -5.42 -12.81
N GLU A 176 -10.83 -5.98 -13.63
CA GLU A 176 -10.48 -6.95 -14.69
C GLU A 176 -10.51 -6.32 -16.08
N ASN A 177 -11.35 -5.32 -16.26
CA ASN A 177 -11.54 -4.61 -17.52
C ASN A 177 -10.61 -3.39 -17.62
N GLU A 178 -10.62 -2.73 -18.77
CA GLU A 178 -9.84 -1.51 -18.99
C GLU A 178 -10.26 -0.39 -18.03
N ILE A 179 -11.55 -0.29 -17.73
CA ILE A 179 -12.11 0.69 -16.80
C ILE A 179 -13.08 -0.04 -15.87
N TYR A 180 -12.97 0.26 -14.59
CA TYR A 180 -13.92 -0.08 -13.54
C TYR A 180 -14.50 1.23 -13.00
N GLU A 181 -15.80 1.31 -12.86
CA GLU A 181 -16.47 2.53 -12.40
C GLU A 181 -17.04 2.34 -11.00
N LEU A 182 -16.69 3.24 -10.10
CA LEU A 182 -17.42 3.49 -8.87
C LEU A 182 -18.21 4.78 -9.06
N GLY A 183 -19.48 4.76 -8.71
CA GLY A 183 -20.28 5.97 -8.86
C GLY A 183 -21.68 5.83 -8.35
N GLU A 184 -22.19 6.94 -7.86
CA GLU A 184 -23.58 7.12 -7.49
C GLU A 184 -23.92 8.61 -7.50
N GLY A 185 -25.18 8.93 -7.85
CA GLY A 185 -25.70 10.30 -7.70
C GLY A 185 -25.10 11.34 -8.64
N GLY A 186 -24.39 10.95 -9.68
CA GLY A 186 -23.86 11.88 -10.69
C GLY A 186 -22.35 12.08 -10.62
N ARG A 187 -21.67 11.61 -9.57
CA ARG A 187 -20.20 11.50 -9.55
C ARG A 187 -19.79 10.10 -9.94
N THR A 188 -18.81 9.99 -10.82
CA THR A 188 -18.20 8.72 -11.23
C THR A 188 -16.69 8.82 -11.04
N LEU A 189 -16.11 7.79 -10.40
CA LEU A 189 -14.67 7.56 -10.37
C LEU A 189 -14.36 6.40 -11.32
N GLU A 190 -13.72 6.71 -12.41
CA GLU A 190 -13.18 5.73 -13.34
C GLU A 190 -11.83 5.24 -12.82
N ILE A 191 -11.69 3.93 -12.62
CA ILE A 191 -10.47 3.29 -12.17
C ILE A 191 -9.91 2.48 -13.34
N ALA A 192 -8.74 2.86 -13.81
CA ALA A 192 -8.13 2.28 -15.01
C ALA A 192 -6.73 1.74 -14.73
N ARG A 193 -6.38 0.65 -15.42
CA ARG A 193 -5.02 0.13 -15.40
C ARG A 193 -4.12 0.94 -16.31
N VAL A 194 -2.94 1.31 -15.83
CA VAL A 194 -1.88 1.95 -16.64
C VAL A 194 -1.18 0.88 -17.48
N ARG A 195 -0.95 1.19 -18.76
CA ARG A 195 -0.21 0.34 -19.71
C ARG A 195 0.56 1.19 -20.74
N PRO A 196 1.81 0.86 -21.05
CA PRO A 196 2.69 -0.05 -20.32
C PRO A 196 3.09 0.56 -18.99
N ASP A 197 3.36 -0.28 -17.99
CA ASP A 197 3.86 0.17 -16.71
C ASP A 197 5.18 -0.54 -16.41
N SER A 198 6.23 0.24 -16.17
CA SER A 198 7.54 -0.28 -15.79
C SER A 198 7.71 -0.39 -14.28
N HIS A 199 6.77 0.16 -13.50
CA HIS A 199 6.82 0.17 -12.05
C HIS A 199 6.23 -1.11 -11.47
N THR A 200 5.05 -1.50 -11.95
CA THR A 200 4.36 -2.74 -11.56
C THR A 200 3.50 -3.26 -12.71
N ASP A 201 3.19 -4.56 -12.69
CA ASP A 201 2.34 -5.17 -13.72
C ASP A 201 0.86 -4.76 -13.63
N ALA A 202 0.47 -4.03 -12.58
CA ALA A 202 -0.95 -3.82 -12.24
C ALA A 202 -1.24 -2.50 -11.53
N MET A 203 -0.59 -1.41 -11.92
CA MET A 203 -0.90 -0.10 -11.36
C MET A 203 -2.24 0.43 -11.86
N LEU A 204 -3.04 0.95 -10.95
CA LEU A 204 -4.29 1.63 -11.21
C LEU A 204 -4.14 3.14 -11.04
N VAL A 205 -4.96 3.88 -11.78
CA VAL A 205 -5.20 5.32 -11.60
C VAL A 205 -6.67 5.56 -11.43
N GLY A 206 -7.02 6.63 -10.74
CA GLY A 206 -8.41 7.11 -10.63
C GLY A 206 -8.61 8.36 -11.49
N TYR A 207 -9.74 8.45 -12.17
CA TYR A 207 -10.13 9.65 -12.90
C TYR A 207 -11.55 10.06 -12.56
N LEU A 208 -11.75 11.32 -12.24
CA LEU A 208 -13.03 11.94 -11.99
C LEU A 208 -13.41 12.82 -13.20
N PRO A 209 -14.24 12.32 -14.14
CA PRO A 209 -14.55 13.05 -15.37
C PRO A 209 -15.23 14.39 -15.14
N GLY A 210 -16.16 14.45 -14.15
CA GLY A 210 -16.87 15.67 -13.80
C GLY A 210 -15.95 16.80 -13.36
N GLU A 211 -14.98 16.49 -12.52
CA GLU A 211 -13.97 17.40 -11.96
C GLU A 211 -12.75 17.55 -12.88
N ARG A 212 -12.60 16.67 -13.87
CA ARG A 212 -11.42 16.57 -14.73
C ARG A 212 -10.13 16.37 -13.94
N THR A 213 -10.23 15.56 -12.88
CA THR A 213 -9.13 15.32 -11.95
C THR A 213 -8.61 13.90 -12.11
N LEU A 214 -7.31 13.77 -12.36
CA LEU A 214 -6.58 12.51 -12.37
C LEU A 214 -5.92 12.31 -11.00
N ILE A 215 -6.10 11.12 -10.43
CA ILE A 215 -5.48 10.68 -9.18
C ILE A 215 -4.50 9.57 -9.53
N GLU A 216 -3.24 9.84 -9.33
CA GLU A 216 -2.15 8.89 -9.58
C GLU A 216 -1.18 8.90 -8.40
N VAL A 217 -0.32 7.92 -8.28
CA VAL A 217 0.57 7.77 -7.11
C VAL A 217 2.05 7.76 -7.48
N ASP A 218 2.50 6.86 -8.33
CA ASP A 218 3.92 6.62 -8.62
C ASP A 218 4.32 6.86 -10.08
N LEU A 219 3.41 7.44 -10.87
CA LEU A 219 3.65 7.70 -12.28
C LEU A 219 4.38 9.01 -12.52
N TYR A 220 4.12 10.00 -11.66
CA TYR A 220 4.71 11.32 -11.78
C TYR A 220 5.09 11.87 -10.40
N THR A 221 6.31 12.36 -10.28
CA THR A 221 6.75 13.10 -9.09
C THR A 221 6.87 14.57 -9.43
N ALA A 222 6.05 15.40 -8.81
CA ALA A 222 6.16 16.86 -8.93
C ALA A 222 7.59 17.29 -8.61
N ASN A 223 8.19 18.12 -9.46
CA ASN A 223 9.58 18.55 -9.39
C ASN A 223 10.64 17.53 -9.87
N SER A 224 10.29 16.37 -10.36
CA SER A 224 11.24 15.52 -11.07
C SER A 224 11.63 16.21 -12.39
N ARG A 225 12.93 16.20 -12.72
CA ARG A 225 13.44 16.78 -13.98
C ARG A 225 13.22 15.87 -15.18
N THR A 226 12.80 14.68 -14.96
CA THR A 226 12.48 13.68 -15.98
C THR A 226 10.97 13.57 -16.10
N ALA A 227 10.44 13.79 -17.29
CA ALA A 227 9.06 13.42 -17.60
C ALA A 227 9.06 11.92 -17.97
N PRO A 228 8.72 11.03 -17.03
CA PRO A 228 8.82 9.58 -17.30
C PRO A 228 7.87 9.10 -18.39
N PHE A 229 6.86 9.89 -18.73
CA PHE A 229 5.85 9.51 -19.71
C PHE A 229 6.25 9.68 -21.19
N ALA A 230 7.27 10.48 -21.50
CA ALA A 230 7.63 10.73 -22.89
C ALA A 230 8.20 9.49 -23.61
N GLU A 231 8.62 8.47 -22.86
CA GLU A 231 9.17 7.23 -23.42
C GLU A 231 8.16 6.07 -23.50
N HIS A 232 6.95 6.24 -22.94
CA HIS A 232 5.96 5.17 -22.78
C HIS A 232 4.59 5.48 -23.41
N LEU A 233 4.45 6.64 -24.04
CA LEU A 233 3.32 7.00 -24.89
C LEU A 233 3.68 6.82 -26.37
#